data_4cc335e54aceda3572b33665067a9d0e
#
_entry.id   4cc335e54aceda3572b33665067a9d0e
#
_cell.length_a   1.000
_cell.length_b   1.000
_cell.length_c   1.000
_cell.angle_alpha   90.00
_cell.angle_beta   90.00
_cell.angle_gamma   90.00
#
_symmetry.space_group_name_H-M   'P 1'
#
loop_
_entity.id
_entity.type
_entity.pdbx_description
1 polymer ?
#
loop_
_entity_poly.entity_id
_entity_poly.type
_entity_poly.pdbx_seq_one_letter_code
_entity_poly.pdbx_strand_id
1 'polypeptide(L)'
;CIFELDCSTSTAYFSDENLVALVSNLFAAGTETTASTLRWALLLMMRYPEVQKKVCDEITKVVGSAQPRIAHRTQMPYTDAVIHEVQRFANILPTSLPHATTTDVMFKNYYIPKGTEVITLLTSVLRDQTQWEKPDTFNPEHFLSSTGKFIKKEAFMPFSLGPRMCAGESLAKMELFLFFTSLMQKFIFQPPPGVSHLDLDLTPDIGFTTRPMPHKLRAVLRA
;
A
#
# COMPACT_ATOMS: atom_id res chain seq x y z
N CYS A 1 29.85 13.34 7.37
CA CYS A 1 30.38 13.10 6.02
C CYS A 1 29.28 12.58 5.15
N ILE A 2 28.58 13.47 4.51
CA ILE A 2 27.55 13.10 3.52
C ILE A 2 27.95 13.84 2.26
N PHE A 3 28.43 13.05 1.28
CA PHE A 3 28.69 13.44 -0.10
C PHE A 3 29.56 14.68 -0.36
N GLU A 4 30.86 14.52 -0.32
CA GLU A 4 31.72 15.21 -1.28
C GLU A 4 31.54 14.53 -2.64
N LEU A 5 30.51 14.93 -3.36
CA LEU A 5 30.41 14.70 -4.79
C LEU A 5 31.45 15.64 -5.42
N ASP A 6 32.40 15.06 -6.13
CA ASP A 6 33.37 15.76 -6.93
C ASP A 6 32.65 16.74 -7.87
N CYS A 7 32.74 18.03 -7.56
CA CYS A 7 32.05 19.11 -8.31
C CYS A 7 32.56 19.27 -9.76
N SER A 8 33.42 18.40 -10.23
CA SER A 8 33.97 18.46 -11.59
C SER A 8 33.06 17.90 -12.69
N THR A 9 32.01 17.21 -12.31
CA THR A 9 30.94 16.69 -13.22
C THR A 9 29.56 17.16 -12.78
N SER A 10 29.37 18.47 -12.63
CA SER A 10 28.06 19.08 -12.45
C SER A 10 27.24 18.84 -13.71
N THR A 11 26.54 17.71 -13.77
CA THR A 11 25.43 17.59 -14.70
C THR A 11 24.31 18.50 -14.19
N ALA A 12 23.60 19.19 -15.09
CA ALA A 12 22.48 20.11 -14.77
C ALA A 12 21.37 19.51 -13.88
N TYR A 13 21.48 18.24 -13.54
CA TYR A 13 20.53 17.48 -12.70
C TYR A 13 20.86 17.49 -11.20
N PHE A 14 22.08 17.82 -10.82
CA PHE A 14 22.55 17.83 -9.42
C PHE A 14 22.74 19.26 -8.95
N SER A 15 21.64 19.99 -8.79
CA SER A 15 21.61 21.34 -8.20
C SER A 15 20.90 21.33 -6.86
N ASP A 16 21.12 22.35 -6.04
CA ASP A 16 20.46 22.51 -4.73
C ASP A 16 18.93 22.64 -4.91
N GLU A 17 18.48 23.31 -5.96
CA GLU A 17 17.05 23.45 -6.27
C GLU A 17 16.42 22.08 -6.57
N ASN A 18 17.10 21.24 -7.36
CA ASN A 18 16.64 19.89 -7.63
C ASN A 18 16.64 19.01 -6.38
N LEU A 19 17.64 19.16 -5.50
CA LEU A 19 17.67 18.45 -4.22
C LEU A 19 16.47 18.83 -3.35
N VAL A 20 16.20 20.11 -3.20
CA VAL A 20 15.05 20.62 -2.43
C VAL A 20 13.72 20.12 -3.02
N ALA A 21 13.56 20.19 -4.34
CA ALA A 21 12.38 19.70 -5.02
C ALA A 21 12.18 18.20 -4.81
N LEU A 22 13.25 17.42 -4.91
CA LEU A 22 13.23 15.96 -4.74
C LEU A 22 12.87 15.54 -3.32
N VAL A 23 13.48 16.19 -2.32
CA VAL A 23 13.18 15.96 -0.89
C VAL A 23 11.72 16.31 -0.60
N SER A 24 11.23 17.45 -1.07
CA SER A 24 9.84 17.89 -0.89
C SER A 24 8.87 16.91 -1.52
N ASN A 25 9.14 16.45 -2.75
CA ASN A 25 8.29 15.47 -3.44
C ASN A 25 8.27 14.11 -2.72
N LEU A 26 9.42 13.61 -2.28
CA LEU A 26 9.50 12.34 -1.54
C LEU A 26 8.77 12.41 -0.20
N PHE A 27 8.89 13.54 0.51
CA PHE A 27 8.20 13.76 1.77
C PHE A 27 6.67 13.80 1.57
N ALA A 28 6.19 14.57 0.61
CA ALA A 28 4.76 14.67 0.30
C ALA A 28 4.19 13.32 -0.16
N ALA A 29 4.83 12.68 -1.12
CA ALA A 29 4.36 11.41 -1.68
C ALA A 29 4.38 10.27 -0.65
N GLY A 30 5.44 10.15 0.14
CA GLY A 30 5.63 9.05 1.09
C GLY A 30 4.76 9.16 2.34
N THR A 31 4.47 10.38 2.82
CA THR A 31 3.72 10.57 4.07
C THR A 31 2.26 10.19 3.91
N GLU A 32 1.54 10.82 2.99
CA GLU A 32 0.09 10.63 2.86
C GLU A 32 -0.28 9.23 2.39
N THR A 33 0.43 8.68 1.42
CA THR A 33 0.11 7.36 0.86
C THR A 33 0.32 6.23 1.86
N THR A 34 1.43 6.25 2.58
CA THR A 34 1.72 5.26 3.63
C THR A 34 0.76 5.39 4.80
N ALA A 35 0.49 6.62 5.25
CA ALA A 35 -0.45 6.87 6.36
C ALA A 35 -1.88 6.43 6.02
N SER A 36 -2.37 6.75 4.82
CA SER A 36 -3.71 6.33 4.38
C SER A 36 -3.83 4.81 4.28
N THR A 37 -2.80 4.12 3.77
CA THR A 37 -2.78 2.66 3.72
C THR A 37 -2.80 2.04 5.13
N LEU A 38 -2.03 2.58 6.07
CA LEU A 38 -2.05 2.10 7.47
C LEU A 38 -3.40 2.37 8.14
N ARG A 39 -4.03 3.51 7.89
CA ARG A 39 -5.38 3.81 8.40
C ARG A 39 -6.41 2.79 7.89
N TRP A 40 -6.36 2.45 6.59
CA TRP A 40 -7.17 1.37 6.03
C TRP A 40 -6.86 0.03 6.69
N ALA A 41 -5.58 -0.30 6.88
CA ALA A 41 -5.18 -1.54 7.54
C ALA A 41 -5.79 -1.67 8.94
N LEU A 42 -5.71 -0.63 9.77
CA LEU A 42 -6.26 -0.64 11.12
C LEU A 42 -7.80 -0.73 11.11
N LEU A 43 -8.48 -0.02 10.22
CA LEU A 43 -9.93 -0.11 10.05
C LEU A 43 -10.36 -1.53 9.66
N LEU A 44 -9.66 -2.14 8.69
CA LEU A 44 -9.93 -3.51 8.26
C LEU A 44 -9.62 -4.54 9.36
N MET A 45 -8.59 -4.35 10.17
CA MET A 45 -8.33 -5.22 11.33
C MET A 45 -9.46 -5.14 12.36
N MET A 46 -10.05 -3.98 12.59
CA MET A 46 -11.23 -3.86 13.45
C MET A 46 -12.46 -4.51 12.82
N ARG A 47 -12.64 -4.37 11.51
CA ARG A 47 -13.80 -4.91 10.77
C ARG A 47 -13.77 -6.43 10.67
N TYR A 48 -12.57 -7.03 10.61
CA TYR A 48 -12.32 -8.46 10.45
C TYR A 48 -11.45 -8.99 11.61
N PRO A 49 -12.04 -9.16 12.81
CA PRO A 49 -11.27 -9.55 14.00
C PRO A 49 -10.64 -10.94 13.90
N GLU A 50 -11.21 -11.84 13.09
CA GLU A 50 -10.63 -13.15 12.77
C GLU A 50 -9.34 -13.04 11.96
N VAL A 51 -9.26 -12.07 11.03
CA VAL A 51 -8.03 -11.77 10.27
C VAL A 51 -6.99 -11.17 11.21
N GLN A 52 -7.40 -10.20 12.03
CA GLN A 52 -6.53 -9.61 13.03
C GLN A 52 -5.91 -10.67 13.96
N LYS A 53 -6.73 -11.64 14.43
CA LYS A 53 -6.26 -12.73 15.27
C LYS A 53 -5.19 -13.56 14.57
N LYS A 54 -5.41 -14.00 13.33
CA LYS A 54 -4.42 -14.77 12.57
C LYS A 54 -3.09 -14.01 12.38
N VAL A 55 -3.15 -12.70 12.09
CA VAL A 55 -1.97 -11.82 12.02
C VAL A 55 -1.23 -11.82 13.36
N CYS A 56 -1.94 -11.61 14.45
CA CYS A 56 -1.36 -11.60 15.79
C CYS A 56 -0.71 -12.95 16.17
N ASP A 57 -1.35 -14.06 15.80
CA ASP A 57 -0.83 -15.40 16.05
C ASP A 57 0.47 -15.65 15.26
N GLU A 58 0.52 -15.23 13.98
CA GLU A 58 1.72 -15.34 13.15
C GLU A 58 2.87 -14.47 13.70
N ILE A 59 2.59 -13.22 14.09
CA ILE A 59 3.57 -12.32 14.71
C ILE A 59 4.14 -12.93 15.99
N THR A 60 3.28 -13.47 16.85
CA THR A 60 3.72 -14.12 18.10
C THR A 60 4.64 -15.30 17.83
N LYS A 61 4.31 -16.09 16.81
CA LYS A 61 5.10 -17.29 16.44
C LYS A 61 6.45 -16.95 15.85
N VAL A 62 6.53 -15.92 14.99
CA VAL A 62 7.74 -15.62 14.20
C VAL A 62 8.62 -14.57 14.89
N VAL A 63 8.02 -13.53 15.45
CA VAL A 63 8.74 -12.38 16.03
C VAL A 63 8.83 -12.49 17.55
N GLY A 64 7.77 -13.01 18.19
CA GLY A 64 7.69 -13.10 19.65
C GLY A 64 7.78 -11.71 20.28
N SER A 65 8.67 -11.57 21.28
CA SER A 65 8.93 -10.30 21.97
C SER A 65 10.03 -9.44 21.30
N ALA A 66 10.68 -9.95 20.24
CA ALA A 66 11.73 -9.22 19.54
C ALA A 66 11.16 -8.05 18.72
N GLN A 67 11.99 -7.11 18.33
CA GLN A 67 11.60 -6.04 17.44
C GLN A 67 11.37 -6.60 16.02
N PRO A 68 10.23 -6.29 15.36
CA PRO A 68 10.01 -6.65 13.96
C PRO A 68 11.12 -6.14 13.03
N ARG A 69 11.54 -6.98 12.09
CA ARG A 69 12.56 -6.66 11.07
C ARG A 69 12.08 -7.11 9.71
N ILE A 70 12.58 -6.49 8.66
CA ILE A 70 12.22 -6.84 7.27
C ILE A 70 12.50 -8.32 6.98
N ALA A 71 13.55 -8.91 7.56
CA ALA A 71 13.87 -10.32 7.40
C ALA A 71 12.77 -11.28 7.90
N HIS A 72 11.90 -10.85 8.82
CA HIS A 72 10.78 -11.68 9.28
C HIS A 72 9.69 -11.84 8.21
N ARG A 73 9.58 -10.89 7.27
CA ARG A 73 8.50 -10.86 6.27
C ARG A 73 8.38 -12.16 5.47
N THR A 74 9.50 -12.76 5.08
CA THR A 74 9.52 -14.02 4.32
C THR A 74 9.00 -15.20 5.11
N GLN A 75 8.94 -15.09 6.44
CA GLN A 75 8.45 -16.11 7.36
C GLN A 75 7.00 -15.83 7.82
N MET A 76 6.39 -14.73 7.33
CA MET A 76 5.07 -14.25 7.73
C MET A 76 4.14 -14.12 6.51
N PRO A 77 3.87 -15.22 5.80
CA PRO A 77 3.10 -15.21 4.56
C PRO A 77 1.67 -14.69 4.72
N TYR A 78 1.03 -14.95 5.86
CA TYR A 78 -0.33 -14.47 6.12
C TYR A 78 -0.36 -12.96 6.35
N THR A 79 0.55 -12.44 7.17
CA THR A 79 0.69 -11.00 7.40
C THR A 79 1.05 -10.25 6.11
N ASP A 80 1.93 -10.82 5.29
CA ASP A 80 2.27 -10.23 3.98
C ASP A 80 1.06 -10.24 3.03
N ALA A 81 0.28 -11.31 3.01
CA ALA A 81 -0.98 -11.41 2.27
C ALA A 81 -2.00 -10.35 2.73
N VAL A 82 -2.16 -10.16 4.03
CA VAL A 82 -3.05 -9.13 4.60
C VAL A 82 -2.62 -7.73 4.13
N ILE A 83 -1.34 -7.40 4.19
CA ILE A 83 -0.84 -6.08 3.75
C ILE A 83 -1.11 -5.87 2.25
N HIS A 84 -0.89 -6.88 1.42
CA HIS A 84 -1.18 -6.81 -0.02
C HIS A 84 -2.68 -6.65 -0.28
N GLU A 85 -3.52 -7.39 0.45
CA GLU A 85 -4.96 -7.27 0.31
C GLU A 85 -5.50 -5.91 0.79
N VAL A 86 -4.91 -5.33 1.83
CA VAL A 86 -5.20 -3.94 2.24
C VAL A 86 -4.94 -2.99 1.07
N GLN A 87 -3.79 -3.09 0.43
CA GLN A 87 -3.43 -2.22 -0.70
C GLN A 87 -4.36 -2.42 -1.90
N ARG A 88 -4.72 -3.67 -2.22
CA ARG A 88 -5.66 -3.99 -3.30
C ARG A 88 -7.05 -3.42 -3.01
N PHE A 89 -7.59 -3.72 -1.82
CA PHE A 89 -8.96 -3.35 -1.42
C PHE A 89 -9.11 -1.84 -1.26
N ALA A 90 -8.18 -1.20 -0.55
CA ALA A 90 -8.19 0.24 -0.31
C ALA A 90 -7.99 1.05 -1.60
N ASN A 91 -7.16 0.53 -2.52
CA ASN A 91 -6.89 1.17 -3.82
C ASN A 91 -6.74 2.69 -3.69
N ILE A 92 -5.72 3.12 -2.92
CA ILE A 92 -5.58 4.52 -2.47
C ILE A 92 -5.33 5.53 -3.61
N LEU A 93 -4.90 5.06 -4.78
CA LEU A 93 -4.70 5.87 -6.01
C LEU A 93 -5.44 5.23 -7.20
N PRO A 94 -6.78 5.32 -7.23
CA PRO A 94 -7.61 4.59 -8.18
C PRO A 94 -7.36 4.94 -9.64
N THR A 95 -6.93 6.18 -9.92
CA THR A 95 -6.68 6.71 -11.27
C THR A 95 -5.20 6.88 -11.58
N SER A 96 -4.29 6.39 -10.68
CA SER A 96 -2.85 6.66 -10.81
C SER A 96 -2.54 8.16 -10.88
N LEU A 97 -1.33 8.51 -11.28
CA LEU A 97 -0.98 9.89 -11.64
C LEU A 97 -1.22 10.11 -13.14
N PRO A 98 -1.68 11.28 -13.57
CA PRO A 98 -1.80 11.61 -14.98
C PRO A 98 -0.43 11.54 -15.66
N HIS A 99 -0.40 10.96 -16.86
CA HIS A 99 0.77 10.91 -17.75
C HIS A 99 0.46 11.66 -19.03
N ALA A 100 1.49 11.97 -19.83
CA ALA A 100 1.32 12.46 -21.17
C ALA A 100 2.21 11.68 -22.14
N THR A 101 1.72 11.48 -23.36
CA THR A 101 2.51 10.85 -24.42
C THR A 101 3.67 11.76 -24.84
N THR A 102 4.88 11.21 -24.93
CA THR A 102 6.08 11.97 -25.38
C THR A 102 6.26 11.96 -26.90
N THR A 103 5.58 11.04 -27.57
CA THR A 103 5.56 10.88 -29.03
C THR A 103 4.16 10.45 -29.46
N ASP A 104 3.88 10.50 -30.75
CA ASP A 104 2.69 9.87 -31.32
C ASP A 104 2.74 8.37 -31.11
N VAL A 105 1.63 7.78 -30.69
CA VAL A 105 1.54 6.35 -30.34
C VAL A 105 0.33 5.72 -31.02
N MET A 106 0.52 4.52 -31.59
CA MET A 106 -0.60 3.65 -31.98
C MET A 106 -0.86 2.63 -30.88
N PHE A 107 -2.04 2.66 -30.27
CA PHE A 107 -2.47 1.72 -29.23
C PHE A 107 -3.78 1.05 -29.66
N LYS A 108 -3.76 -0.27 -29.85
CA LYS A 108 -4.93 -1.06 -30.28
C LYS A 108 -5.72 -0.40 -31.43
N ASN A 109 -5.03 0.03 -32.48
CA ASN A 109 -5.56 0.73 -33.66
C ASN A 109 -6.08 2.17 -33.41
N TYR A 110 -5.89 2.72 -32.22
CA TYR A 110 -6.15 4.12 -31.95
C TYR A 110 -4.86 4.94 -32.10
N TYR A 111 -4.95 6.01 -32.89
CA TYR A 111 -3.86 6.99 -32.97
C TYR A 111 -3.98 7.97 -31.80
N ILE A 112 -2.93 8.05 -31.00
CA ILE A 112 -2.82 8.93 -29.84
C ILE A 112 -1.70 9.94 -30.13
N PRO A 113 -2.02 11.22 -30.34
CA PRO A 113 -1.02 12.25 -30.60
C PRO A 113 -0.07 12.47 -29.42
N LYS A 114 1.13 12.95 -29.70
CA LYS A 114 2.05 13.48 -28.71
C LYS A 114 1.35 14.55 -27.83
N GLY A 115 1.62 14.53 -26.53
CA GLY A 115 1.04 15.46 -25.56
C GLY A 115 -0.37 15.09 -25.09
N THR A 116 -0.93 13.97 -25.55
CA THR A 116 -2.22 13.49 -25.06
C THR A 116 -2.08 13.06 -23.59
N GLU A 117 -2.96 13.57 -22.74
CA GLU A 117 -3.06 13.13 -21.36
C GLU A 117 -3.63 11.71 -21.28
N VAL A 118 -2.98 10.88 -20.47
CA VAL A 118 -3.34 9.47 -20.28
C VAL A 118 -3.54 9.21 -18.79
N ILE A 119 -4.74 8.79 -18.41
CA ILE A 119 -5.10 8.39 -17.05
C ILE A 119 -5.29 6.88 -17.04
N THR A 120 -4.52 6.18 -16.20
CA THR A 120 -4.62 4.73 -16.03
C THR A 120 -5.53 4.40 -14.86
N LEU A 121 -6.61 3.64 -15.12
CA LEU A 121 -7.56 3.25 -14.09
C LEU A 121 -7.05 2.01 -13.36
N LEU A 122 -6.29 2.18 -12.27
CA LEU A 122 -5.79 1.05 -11.45
C LEU A 122 -6.94 0.27 -10.82
N THR A 123 -8.06 0.94 -10.53
CA THR A 123 -9.28 0.29 -10.04
C THR A 123 -9.73 -0.85 -10.96
N SER A 124 -9.64 -0.66 -12.27
CA SER A 124 -10.14 -1.65 -13.22
C SER A 124 -9.40 -2.99 -13.08
N VAL A 125 -8.09 -2.98 -12.87
CA VAL A 125 -7.30 -4.19 -12.72
C VAL A 125 -7.34 -4.75 -11.30
N LEU A 126 -7.36 -3.88 -10.27
CA LEU A 126 -7.40 -4.30 -8.87
C LEU A 126 -8.78 -4.83 -8.44
N ARG A 127 -9.83 -4.63 -9.27
CA ARG A 127 -11.19 -5.15 -9.05
C ARG A 127 -11.70 -6.00 -10.20
N ASP A 128 -10.84 -6.44 -11.11
CA ASP A 128 -11.21 -7.30 -12.24
C ASP A 128 -11.65 -8.68 -11.73
N GLN A 129 -12.90 -9.04 -12.00
CA GLN A 129 -13.49 -10.33 -11.61
C GLN A 129 -12.81 -11.53 -12.28
N THR A 130 -12.08 -11.32 -13.38
CA THR A 130 -11.30 -12.40 -14.03
C THR A 130 -9.98 -12.68 -13.30
N GLN A 131 -9.51 -11.74 -12.47
CA GLN A 131 -8.25 -11.83 -11.73
C GLN A 131 -8.46 -12.06 -10.23
N TRP A 132 -9.58 -11.59 -9.68
CA TRP A 132 -9.86 -11.60 -8.25
C TRP A 132 -11.23 -12.25 -7.99
N GLU A 133 -11.23 -13.28 -7.18
CA GLU A 133 -12.49 -13.86 -6.70
C GLU A 133 -13.16 -12.89 -5.71
N LYS A 134 -14.40 -12.47 -5.98
CA LYS A 134 -15.15 -11.50 -5.16
C LYS A 134 -14.34 -10.22 -4.89
N PRO A 135 -13.97 -9.45 -5.93
CA PRO A 135 -13.03 -8.32 -5.84
C PRO A 135 -13.45 -7.22 -4.87
N ASP A 136 -14.74 -7.08 -4.58
CA ASP A 136 -15.29 -6.10 -3.64
C ASP A 136 -15.28 -6.57 -2.17
N THR A 137 -14.75 -7.76 -1.91
CA THR A 137 -14.60 -8.32 -0.57
C THR A 137 -13.14 -8.28 -0.15
N PHE A 138 -12.87 -7.88 1.10
CA PHE A 138 -11.54 -7.99 1.70
C PHE A 138 -11.26 -9.46 2.02
N ASN A 139 -10.34 -10.05 1.29
CA ASN A 139 -9.98 -11.48 1.42
C ASN A 139 -8.47 -11.71 1.25
N PRO A 140 -7.70 -11.83 2.33
CA PRO A 140 -6.27 -12.12 2.25
C PRO A 140 -5.89 -13.41 1.52
N GLU A 141 -6.83 -14.36 1.40
CA GLU A 141 -6.60 -15.63 0.68
C GLU A 141 -6.31 -15.40 -0.83
N HIS A 142 -6.63 -14.23 -1.38
CA HIS A 142 -6.22 -13.84 -2.74
C HIS A 142 -4.70 -13.96 -2.96
N PHE A 143 -3.91 -13.80 -1.90
CA PHE A 143 -2.44 -13.83 -1.94
C PHE A 143 -1.84 -15.07 -1.28
N LEU A 144 -2.65 -16.09 -1.04
CA LEU A 144 -2.20 -17.34 -0.44
C LEU A 144 -2.46 -18.54 -1.35
N SER A 145 -1.50 -19.45 -1.40
CA SER A 145 -1.71 -20.78 -2.01
C SER A 145 -2.54 -21.66 -1.08
N SER A 146 -3.03 -22.80 -1.61
CA SER A 146 -3.69 -23.83 -0.81
C SER A 146 -2.83 -24.38 0.34
N THR A 147 -1.50 -24.19 0.28
CA THR A 147 -0.56 -24.58 1.33
C THR A 147 -0.22 -23.43 2.29
N GLY A 148 -0.89 -22.29 2.18
CA GLY A 148 -0.65 -21.11 3.02
C GLY A 148 0.62 -20.32 2.70
N LYS A 149 1.26 -20.56 1.56
CA LYS A 149 2.42 -19.78 1.10
C LYS A 149 1.95 -18.52 0.37
N PHE A 150 2.67 -17.43 0.56
CA PHE A 150 2.43 -16.19 -0.19
C PHE A 150 2.63 -16.41 -1.70
N ILE A 151 1.68 -15.92 -2.51
CA ILE A 151 1.74 -15.92 -3.97
C ILE A 151 1.62 -14.49 -4.51
N LYS A 152 2.57 -14.13 -5.36
CA LYS A 152 2.50 -12.86 -6.10
C LYS A 152 1.47 -12.98 -7.23
N LYS A 153 0.63 -11.96 -7.42
CA LYS A 153 -0.31 -11.86 -8.54
C LYS A 153 0.12 -10.76 -9.50
N GLU A 154 0.11 -11.04 -10.80
CA GLU A 154 0.47 -10.05 -11.84
C GLU A 154 -0.51 -8.89 -11.88
N ALA A 155 -1.79 -9.15 -11.61
CA ALA A 155 -2.82 -8.12 -11.52
C ALA A 155 -2.67 -7.20 -10.29
N PHE A 156 -1.75 -7.50 -9.36
CA PHE A 156 -1.49 -6.65 -8.20
C PHE A 156 -0.50 -5.54 -8.57
N MET A 157 -1.02 -4.38 -8.93
CA MET A 157 -0.22 -3.24 -9.37
C MET A 157 -0.63 -1.90 -8.71
N PRO A 158 -0.74 -1.82 -7.38
CA PRO A 158 -1.13 -0.58 -6.70
C PRO A 158 -0.10 0.54 -6.83
N PHE A 159 1.12 0.21 -7.26
CA PHE A 159 2.22 1.15 -7.51
C PHE A 159 2.41 1.49 -8.99
N SER A 160 1.44 1.13 -9.85
CA SER A 160 1.53 1.21 -11.31
C SER A 160 2.62 0.29 -11.89
N LEU A 161 2.92 0.42 -13.17
CA LEU A 161 3.90 -0.40 -13.90
C LEU A 161 4.72 0.45 -14.88
N GLY A 162 5.85 -0.11 -15.31
CA GLY A 162 6.70 0.47 -16.35
C GLY A 162 7.64 1.55 -15.84
N PRO A 163 8.22 2.37 -16.74
CA PRO A 163 9.24 3.37 -16.38
C PRO A 163 8.76 4.47 -15.43
N ARG A 164 7.44 4.64 -15.30
CA ARG A 164 6.80 5.63 -14.43
C ARG A 164 6.13 5.03 -13.20
N MET A 165 6.43 3.76 -12.88
CA MET A 165 6.00 3.14 -11.62
C MET A 165 6.52 3.92 -10.41
N CYS A 166 5.88 3.72 -9.27
CA CYS A 166 6.26 4.40 -8.03
C CYS A 166 7.74 4.15 -7.66
N ALA A 167 8.53 5.21 -7.60
CA ALA A 167 9.94 5.12 -7.20
C ALA A 167 10.11 4.69 -5.73
N GLY A 168 9.12 4.96 -4.88
CA GLY A 168 9.10 4.61 -3.46
C GLY A 168 8.51 3.23 -3.13
N GLU A 169 8.17 2.39 -4.12
CA GLU A 169 7.50 1.10 -3.87
C GLU A 169 8.22 0.22 -2.86
N SER A 170 9.54 0.08 -3.01
CA SER A 170 10.34 -0.76 -2.10
C SER A 170 10.33 -0.21 -0.67
N LEU A 171 10.47 1.10 -0.51
CA LEU A 171 10.43 1.76 0.79
C LEU A 171 9.05 1.63 1.43
N ALA A 172 7.99 1.95 0.68
CA ALA A 172 6.61 1.85 1.16
C ALA A 172 6.27 0.42 1.64
N LYS A 173 6.69 -0.61 0.90
CA LYS A 173 6.50 -2.01 1.31
C LYS A 173 7.23 -2.34 2.62
N MET A 174 8.43 -1.81 2.84
CA MET A 174 9.16 -1.98 4.09
C MET A 174 8.50 -1.23 5.25
N GLU A 175 8.09 0.00 5.04
CA GLU A 175 7.42 0.82 6.04
C GLU A 175 6.08 0.20 6.46
N LEU A 176 5.24 -0.17 5.49
CA LEU A 176 3.96 -0.81 5.76
C LEU A 176 4.14 -2.09 6.58
N PHE A 177 5.10 -2.93 6.22
CA PHE A 177 5.37 -4.16 6.96
C PHE A 177 5.82 -3.85 8.40
N LEU A 178 6.80 -2.96 8.57
CA LEU A 178 7.36 -2.65 9.89
C LEU A 178 6.34 -1.96 10.81
N PHE A 179 5.64 -0.93 10.33
CA PHE A 179 4.65 -0.23 11.12
C PHE A 179 3.46 -1.11 11.45
N PHE A 180 2.89 -1.79 10.46
CA PHE A 180 1.76 -2.68 10.68
C PHE A 180 2.10 -3.79 11.67
N THR A 181 3.21 -4.51 11.47
CA THR A 181 3.63 -5.60 12.34
C THR A 181 3.93 -5.11 13.76
N SER A 182 4.59 -3.94 13.91
CA SER A 182 4.90 -3.38 15.23
C SER A 182 3.64 -2.97 16.00
N LEU A 183 2.66 -2.40 15.30
CA LEU A 183 1.38 -2.03 15.92
C LEU A 183 0.59 -3.28 16.32
N MET A 184 0.49 -4.26 15.42
CA MET A 184 -0.22 -5.52 15.67
C MET A 184 0.48 -6.41 16.70
N GLN A 185 1.80 -6.26 16.88
CA GLN A 185 2.52 -6.93 17.95
C GLN A 185 2.11 -6.42 19.33
N LYS A 186 1.88 -5.12 19.46
CA LYS A 186 1.63 -4.46 20.77
C LYS A 186 0.16 -4.30 21.10
N PHE A 187 -0.70 -4.15 20.10
CA PHE A 187 -2.10 -3.79 20.31
C PHE A 187 -3.08 -4.73 19.60
N ILE A 188 -4.25 -4.86 20.21
CA ILE A 188 -5.49 -5.30 19.57
C ILE A 188 -6.30 -4.06 19.28
N PHE A 189 -6.68 -3.89 18.01
CA PHE A 189 -7.52 -2.77 17.58
C PHE A 189 -9.00 -3.17 17.63
N GLN A 190 -9.81 -2.34 18.24
CA GLN A 190 -11.23 -2.59 18.46
C GLN A 190 -12.03 -1.33 18.12
N PRO A 191 -13.30 -1.47 17.70
CA PRO A 191 -14.22 -0.36 17.64
C PRO A 191 -14.41 0.31 19.01
N PRO A 192 -14.91 1.55 19.07
CA PRO A 192 -15.31 2.17 20.31
C PRO A 192 -16.34 1.32 21.08
N PRO A 193 -16.44 1.47 22.42
CA PRO A 193 -17.47 0.78 23.18
C PRO A 193 -18.87 1.05 22.63
N GLY A 194 -19.68 0.01 22.50
CA GLY A 194 -21.04 0.07 21.96
C GLY A 194 -21.16 0.07 20.44
N VAL A 195 -20.04 0.03 19.70
CA VAL A 195 -20.02 -0.06 18.22
C VAL A 195 -19.64 -1.49 17.82
N SER A 196 -20.49 -2.14 17.01
CA SER A 196 -20.16 -3.45 16.45
C SER A 196 -19.09 -3.30 15.36
N HIS A 197 -18.21 -4.30 15.26
CA HIS A 197 -17.27 -4.36 14.13
C HIS A 197 -18.00 -4.44 12.77
N LEU A 198 -19.23 -4.94 12.73
CA LEU A 198 -20.07 -5.00 11.54
C LEU A 198 -20.62 -3.63 11.12
N ASP A 199 -20.69 -2.67 12.02
CA ASP A 199 -21.20 -1.32 11.76
C ASP A 199 -20.11 -0.34 11.33
N LEU A 200 -18.84 -0.80 11.26
CA LEU A 200 -17.75 0.04 10.77
C LEU A 200 -17.93 0.34 9.28
N ASP A 201 -17.95 1.62 8.97
CA ASP A 201 -18.10 2.11 7.60
C ASP A 201 -16.80 1.92 6.80
N LEU A 202 -16.87 1.20 5.71
CA LEU A 202 -15.79 1.00 4.76
C LEU A 202 -15.92 1.87 3.50
N THR A 203 -16.87 2.83 3.50
CA THR A 203 -17.01 3.78 2.41
C THR A 203 -15.74 4.62 2.28
N PRO A 204 -15.19 4.76 1.08
CA PRO A 204 -14.01 5.57 0.88
C PRO A 204 -14.35 7.07 0.89
N ASP A 205 -13.51 7.86 1.56
CA ASP A 205 -13.44 9.31 1.39
C ASP A 205 -12.59 9.60 0.15
N ILE A 206 -13.26 10.07 -0.91
CA ILE A 206 -12.64 10.24 -2.23
C ILE A 206 -11.98 11.60 -2.30
N GLY A 207 -10.67 11.61 -2.47
CA GLY A 207 -9.84 12.78 -2.71
C GLY A 207 -8.76 12.46 -3.74
N PHE A 208 -7.63 13.16 -3.69
CA PHE A 208 -6.45 12.79 -4.47
C PHE A 208 -5.98 11.36 -4.13
N THR A 209 -6.00 11.04 -2.83
CA THR A 209 -5.91 9.66 -2.34
C THR A 209 -7.25 9.23 -1.77
N THR A 210 -7.57 7.95 -1.93
CA THR A 210 -8.76 7.33 -1.33
C THR A 210 -8.47 6.96 0.11
N ARG A 211 -9.08 7.67 1.06
CA ARG A 211 -8.90 7.48 2.50
C ARG A 211 -10.09 6.76 3.12
N PRO A 212 -9.93 6.07 4.26
CA PRO A 212 -11.09 5.66 5.04
C PRO A 212 -11.79 6.89 5.62
N MET A 213 -13.11 6.85 5.70
CA MET A 213 -13.88 7.89 6.41
C MET A 213 -13.34 8.09 7.83
N PRO A 214 -13.44 9.31 8.40
CA PRO A 214 -13.03 9.56 9.78
C PRO A 214 -13.71 8.59 10.74
N HIS A 215 -12.92 7.86 11.53
CA HIS A 215 -13.42 6.89 12.47
C HIS A 215 -12.59 6.90 13.76
N LYS A 216 -13.18 6.39 14.83
CA LYS A 216 -12.51 6.19 16.13
C LYS A 216 -12.09 4.75 16.26
N LEU A 217 -10.98 4.53 16.95
CA LEU A 217 -10.48 3.21 17.31
C LEU A 217 -10.08 3.16 18.79
N ARG A 218 -10.04 1.98 19.33
CA ARG A 218 -9.45 1.68 20.63
C ARG A 218 -8.29 0.72 20.46
N ALA A 219 -7.09 1.13 20.88
CA ALA A 219 -5.91 0.29 20.93
C ALA A 219 -5.78 -0.31 22.35
N VAL A 220 -5.90 -1.62 22.47
CA VAL A 220 -5.78 -2.37 23.72
C VAL A 220 -4.45 -3.10 23.72
N LEU A 221 -3.64 -2.92 24.76
CA LEU A 221 -2.37 -3.64 24.89
C LEU A 221 -2.61 -5.16 24.87
N ARG A 222 -1.79 -5.85 24.12
CA ARG A 222 -1.75 -7.33 24.17
C ARG A 222 -1.02 -7.76 25.45
N ALA A 223 -1.60 -8.77 26.10
CA ALA A 223 -0.97 -9.42 27.23
C ALA A 223 0.21 -10.29 26.80
#